data_8baec904931a8422b3fcc87e3e0c2eca
#
_entry.id   8baec904931a8422b3fcc87e3e0c2eca
#
_cell.length_a   1.000
_cell.length_b   1.000
_cell.length_c   1.000
_cell.angle_alpha   90.00
_cell.angle_beta   90.00
_cell.angle_gamma   90.00
#
_symmetry.space_group_name_H-M   'P 1'
#
loop_
_entity.id
_entity.type
_entity.pdbx_description
1 polymer ?
#
loop_
_entity_poly.entity_id
_entity_poly.type
_entity_poly.pdbx_seq_one_letter_code
_entity_poly.pdbx_strand_id
1 'polypeptide(L)'
;MQKEKSALLVELLGFDPEKKIRQEEGWDDSMDWQQSRVAFLPEAKREVVLKYLEDFDEKMQDFHQRNQGLWDAQSRAEQKQLEKEKLEGLAQFLTPQELRDFELHSSQLADQLRHDLQTLSLSQEQYEQVYDIRKKYGDSIYNYGDIEGKEARDQVEANQKELKNDLLAALGPVQGKEYERSQDYSYQQLNRLAKRYDLPADTATKVYDMKETAEQTVKQLQAKKELTDQQRQDTLWQVRQETEASIKEALGEKNFKRYQREGGWWINNLAPKPKPAKK
;
A
#
# COMPACT_ATOMS: atom_id res chain seq x y z
N MET A 1 29.72 8.02 -17.18
CA MET A 1 29.65 6.68 -17.80
C MET A 1 28.26 6.34 -18.36
N GLN A 2 27.16 6.37 -17.56
CA GLN A 2 25.82 5.99 -18.07
C GLN A 2 25.25 7.04 -19.05
N LYS A 3 25.35 8.35 -18.75
CA LYS A 3 24.96 9.46 -19.64
C LYS A 3 25.77 9.46 -20.96
N GLU A 4 27.06 9.16 -20.89
CA GLU A 4 27.93 9.06 -22.09
C GLU A 4 27.58 7.85 -22.97
N LYS A 5 27.25 6.71 -22.34
CA LYS A 5 26.79 5.51 -23.04
C LYS A 5 25.43 5.74 -23.72
N SER A 6 24.50 6.41 -23.05
CA SER A 6 23.21 6.77 -23.63
C SER A 6 23.35 7.74 -24.78
N ALA A 7 24.19 8.80 -24.65
CA ALA A 7 24.46 9.75 -25.72
C ALA A 7 25.09 9.06 -26.94
N LEU A 8 26.02 8.14 -26.73
CA LEU A 8 26.67 7.38 -27.80
C LEU A 8 25.71 6.46 -28.54
N LEU A 9 24.75 5.85 -27.79
CA LEU A 9 23.70 5.02 -28.39
C LEU A 9 22.73 5.84 -29.24
N VAL A 10 22.36 7.03 -28.77
CA VAL A 10 21.50 7.95 -29.56
C VAL A 10 22.21 8.40 -30.84
N GLU A 11 23.50 8.71 -30.75
CA GLU A 11 24.30 9.11 -31.91
C GLU A 11 24.46 7.98 -32.95
N LEU A 12 24.66 6.74 -32.48
CA LEU A 12 24.83 5.57 -33.34
C LEU A 12 23.53 5.07 -33.98
N LEU A 13 22.44 5.13 -33.28
CA LEU A 13 21.16 4.55 -33.70
C LEU A 13 20.17 5.59 -34.26
N GLY A 14 20.46 6.89 -34.11
CA GLY A 14 19.56 7.96 -34.51
C GLY A 14 18.27 8.09 -33.70
N PHE A 15 18.13 7.29 -32.63
CA PHE A 15 17.03 7.34 -31.68
C PHE A 15 17.49 6.80 -30.32
N ASP A 16 16.78 7.20 -29.25
CA ASP A 16 16.99 6.67 -27.91
C ASP A 16 16.28 5.31 -27.75
N PRO A 17 17.04 4.18 -27.66
CA PRO A 17 16.43 2.87 -27.58
C PRO A 17 15.61 2.64 -26.29
N GLU A 18 15.97 3.28 -25.18
CA GLU A 18 15.21 3.18 -23.93
C GLU A 18 13.88 3.93 -24.05
N LYS A 19 13.89 5.07 -24.72
CA LYS A 19 12.68 5.86 -25.00
C LYS A 19 11.73 5.12 -25.95
N LYS A 20 12.28 4.47 -26.97
CA LYS A 20 11.51 3.68 -27.94
C LYS A 20 10.86 2.46 -27.29
N ILE A 21 11.56 1.73 -26.42
CA ILE A 21 11.01 0.59 -25.67
C ILE A 21 9.85 1.03 -24.77
N ARG A 22 10.01 2.15 -24.04
CA ARG A 22 8.93 2.70 -23.21
C ARG A 22 7.69 3.07 -24.02
N GLN A 23 7.86 3.70 -25.17
CA GLN A 23 6.74 4.03 -26.07
C GLN A 23 6.03 2.79 -26.62
N GLU A 24 6.79 1.73 -26.98
CA GLU A 24 6.23 0.47 -27.46
C GLU A 24 5.49 -0.30 -26.33
N GLU A 25 5.90 -0.14 -25.08
CA GLU A 25 5.24 -0.71 -23.90
C GLU A 25 4.03 0.11 -23.40
N GLY A 26 3.71 1.22 -24.09
CA GLY A 26 2.55 2.08 -23.76
C GLY A 26 2.78 2.98 -22.54
N TRP A 27 4.04 3.20 -22.18
CA TRP A 27 4.41 4.20 -21.17
C TRP A 27 4.31 5.58 -21.82
N ASP A 28 3.41 6.40 -21.28
CA ASP A 28 3.24 7.77 -21.73
C ASP A 28 4.46 8.61 -21.31
N ASP A 29 5.39 8.83 -22.25
CA ASP A 29 6.57 9.70 -22.07
C ASP A 29 6.17 11.20 -21.93
N SER A 30 4.87 11.53 -21.96
CA SER A 30 4.40 12.92 -21.89
C SER A 30 4.59 13.55 -20.52
N MET A 31 4.83 12.75 -19.48
CA MET A 31 5.21 13.24 -18.16
C MET A 31 6.62 12.73 -17.82
N ASP A 32 7.63 13.56 -18.08
CA ASP A 32 8.96 13.32 -17.51
C ASP A 32 8.79 13.15 -15.98
N TRP A 33 9.13 11.95 -15.47
CA TRP A 33 9.01 11.64 -14.05
C TRP A 33 9.69 12.69 -13.17
N GLN A 34 10.81 13.25 -13.61
CA GLN A 34 11.50 14.31 -12.90
C GLN A 34 10.67 15.59 -12.85
N GLN A 35 10.00 15.97 -13.94
CA GLN A 35 9.13 17.14 -13.97
C GLN A 35 7.88 16.96 -13.09
N SER A 36 7.36 15.74 -12.99
CA SER A 36 6.21 15.46 -12.12
C SER A 36 6.49 15.71 -10.65
N ARG A 37 7.76 15.55 -10.20
CA ARG A 37 8.21 15.82 -8.82
C ARG A 37 8.05 17.28 -8.40
N VAL A 38 8.01 18.20 -9.33
CA VAL A 38 7.98 19.65 -9.10
C VAL A 38 6.82 20.36 -9.80
N ALA A 39 5.93 19.61 -10.47
CA ALA A 39 4.84 20.16 -11.28
C ALA A 39 3.90 21.08 -10.49
N PHE A 40 3.73 20.84 -9.19
CA PHE A 40 2.91 21.64 -8.27
C PHE A 40 3.60 22.96 -7.84
N LEU A 41 4.92 23.09 -8.05
CA LEU A 41 5.65 24.31 -7.72
C LEU A 41 5.44 25.40 -8.80
N PRO A 42 5.59 26.69 -8.42
CA PRO A 42 5.63 27.78 -9.39
C PRO A 42 6.71 27.55 -10.45
N GLU A 43 6.40 27.82 -11.72
CA GLU A 43 7.27 27.53 -12.87
C GLU A 43 8.69 28.10 -12.70
N ALA A 44 8.80 29.32 -12.18
CA ALA A 44 10.09 30.00 -11.94
C ALA A 44 11.04 29.26 -10.98
N LYS A 45 10.51 28.32 -10.18
CA LYS A 45 11.31 27.56 -9.19
C LYS A 45 11.61 26.13 -9.64
N ARG A 46 10.89 25.61 -10.63
CA ARG A 46 10.97 24.19 -11.03
C ARG A 46 12.38 23.81 -11.46
N GLU A 47 13.02 24.59 -12.31
CA GLU A 47 14.35 24.29 -12.84
C GLU A 47 15.41 24.20 -11.75
N VAL A 48 15.45 25.20 -10.84
CA VAL A 48 16.45 25.23 -9.77
C VAL A 48 16.23 24.09 -8.76
N VAL A 49 14.99 23.77 -8.47
CA VAL A 49 14.65 22.66 -7.56
C VAL A 49 14.96 21.32 -8.21
N LEU A 50 14.66 21.13 -9.49
CA LEU A 50 15.02 19.92 -10.23
C LEU A 50 16.51 19.68 -10.23
N LYS A 51 17.31 20.70 -10.55
CA LYS A 51 18.76 20.58 -10.52
C LYS A 51 19.28 20.18 -9.13
N TYR A 52 18.77 20.82 -8.08
CA TYR A 52 19.13 20.45 -6.71
C TYR A 52 18.78 18.99 -6.39
N LEU A 53 17.60 18.51 -6.84
CA LEU A 53 17.16 17.13 -6.63
C LEU A 53 18.02 16.13 -7.41
N GLU A 54 18.45 16.46 -8.63
CA GLU A 54 19.37 15.62 -9.40
C GLU A 54 20.73 15.46 -8.70
N ASP A 55 21.32 16.58 -8.23
CA ASP A 55 22.57 16.54 -7.47
C ASP A 55 22.41 15.73 -6.16
N PHE A 56 21.23 15.78 -5.54
CA PHE A 56 20.93 15.03 -4.33
C PHE A 56 20.69 13.53 -4.62
N ASP A 57 20.03 13.20 -5.71
CA ASP A 57 19.80 11.82 -6.15
C ASP A 57 21.16 11.11 -6.44
N GLU A 58 22.19 11.83 -6.94
CA GLU A 58 23.55 11.29 -7.05
C GLU A 58 24.14 10.93 -5.67
N LYS A 59 23.97 11.77 -4.65
CA LYS A 59 24.41 11.46 -3.27
C LYS A 59 23.71 10.24 -2.71
N MET A 60 22.40 10.13 -2.95
CA MET A 60 21.61 8.97 -2.52
C MET A 60 22.05 7.69 -3.24
N GLN A 61 22.37 7.78 -4.50
CA GLN A 61 22.89 6.64 -5.29
C GLN A 61 24.24 6.17 -4.73
N ASP A 62 25.16 7.08 -4.42
CA ASP A 62 26.43 6.77 -3.78
C ASP A 62 26.25 6.12 -2.41
N PHE A 63 25.29 6.61 -1.62
CA PHE A 63 24.92 6.00 -0.34
C PHE A 63 24.46 4.56 -0.52
N HIS A 64 23.55 4.28 -1.46
CA HIS A 64 23.06 2.94 -1.74
C HIS A 64 24.17 2.00 -2.28
N GLN A 65 25.04 2.50 -3.12
CA GLN A 65 26.17 1.72 -3.65
C GLN A 65 27.18 1.34 -2.54
N ARG A 66 27.47 2.25 -1.61
CA ARG A 66 28.38 1.97 -0.49
C ARG A 66 27.79 0.93 0.49
N ASN A 67 26.51 1.00 0.74
CA ASN A 67 25.84 0.11 1.68
C ASN A 67 25.47 -1.25 1.10
N GLN A 68 25.49 -1.43 -0.23
CA GLN A 68 25.23 -2.71 -0.94
C GLN A 68 24.00 -3.47 -0.44
N GLY A 69 22.98 -2.76 0.01
CA GLY A 69 21.75 -3.35 0.57
C GLY A 69 21.85 -3.79 2.04
N LEU A 70 22.93 -3.50 2.74
CA LEU A 70 23.03 -3.67 4.18
C LEU A 70 22.31 -2.51 4.90
N TRP A 71 21.34 -2.86 5.73
CA TRP A 71 20.51 -1.90 6.47
C TRP A 71 20.69 -2.11 7.97
N ASP A 72 21.78 -1.61 8.51
CA ASP A 72 22.04 -1.55 9.94
C ASP A 72 21.62 -0.20 10.56
N ALA A 73 21.84 -0.03 11.85
CA ALA A 73 21.51 1.20 12.57
C ALA A 73 22.28 2.42 12.04
N GLN A 74 23.54 2.22 11.60
CA GLN A 74 24.37 3.28 11.06
C GLN A 74 23.86 3.75 9.69
N SER A 75 23.54 2.82 8.79
CA SER A 75 23.00 3.12 7.46
C SER A 75 21.66 3.88 7.56
N ARG A 76 20.81 3.49 8.51
CA ARG A 76 19.54 4.21 8.75
C ARG A 76 19.76 5.62 9.30
N ALA A 77 20.70 5.81 10.20
CA ALA A 77 21.05 7.13 10.72
C ALA A 77 21.61 8.04 9.62
N GLU A 78 22.48 7.50 8.74
CA GLU A 78 23.01 8.23 7.58
C GLU A 78 21.92 8.59 6.59
N GLN A 79 20.99 7.68 6.28
CA GLN A 79 19.85 7.98 5.41
C GLN A 79 18.98 9.12 5.95
N LYS A 80 18.65 9.09 7.25
CA LYS A 80 17.89 10.17 7.88
C LYS A 80 18.62 11.50 7.82
N GLN A 81 19.93 11.50 8.02
CA GLN A 81 20.73 12.71 7.90
C GLN A 81 20.69 13.26 6.48
N LEU A 82 20.79 12.39 5.46
CA LEU A 82 20.66 12.79 4.06
C LEU A 82 19.27 13.34 3.75
N GLU A 83 18.19 12.72 4.23
CA GLU A 83 16.84 13.24 4.06
C GLU A 83 16.65 14.62 4.71
N LYS A 84 17.24 14.82 5.89
CA LYS A 84 17.23 16.12 6.56
C LYS A 84 18.00 17.17 5.75
N GLU A 85 19.21 16.85 5.28
CA GLU A 85 20.00 17.73 4.41
C GLU A 85 19.27 18.11 3.12
N LYS A 86 18.52 17.15 2.53
CA LYS A 86 17.66 17.42 1.38
C LYS A 86 16.63 18.50 1.66
N LEU A 87 15.90 18.37 2.77
CA LEU A 87 14.87 19.34 3.13
C LEU A 87 15.47 20.70 3.50
N GLU A 88 16.59 20.73 4.24
CA GLU A 88 17.32 21.95 4.58
C GLU A 88 17.84 22.69 3.32
N GLY A 89 18.33 21.93 2.33
CA GLY A 89 18.74 22.52 1.06
C GLY A 89 17.57 23.04 0.23
N LEU A 90 16.46 22.31 0.18
CA LEU A 90 15.23 22.76 -0.48
C LEU A 90 14.66 24.04 0.16
N ALA A 91 14.77 24.20 1.48
CA ALA A 91 14.33 25.39 2.20
C ALA A 91 15.06 26.68 1.77
N GLN A 92 16.18 26.58 1.04
CA GLN A 92 16.87 27.75 0.46
C GLN A 92 16.14 28.30 -0.78
N PHE A 93 15.35 27.48 -1.44
CA PHE A 93 14.64 27.83 -2.68
C PHE A 93 13.13 27.95 -2.48
N LEU A 94 12.58 27.22 -1.50
CA LEU A 94 11.15 27.08 -1.24
C LEU A 94 10.72 27.85 0.01
N THR A 95 9.54 28.44 -0.04
CA THR A 95 8.86 28.95 1.16
C THR A 95 8.45 27.77 2.05
N PRO A 96 8.15 28.00 3.35
CA PRO A 96 7.67 26.93 4.23
C PRO A 96 6.45 26.18 3.68
N GLN A 97 5.51 26.88 3.00
CA GLN A 97 4.35 26.25 2.40
C GLN A 97 4.73 25.39 1.19
N GLU A 98 5.56 25.90 0.28
CA GLU A 98 6.04 25.13 -0.88
C GLU A 98 6.88 23.91 -0.47
N LEU A 99 7.65 24.01 0.62
CA LEU A 99 8.38 22.88 1.18
C LEU A 99 7.43 21.84 1.76
N ARG A 100 6.37 22.27 2.44
CA ARG A 100 5.30 21.38 2.90
C ARG A 100 4.60 20.67 1.75
N ASP A 101 4.26 21.40 0.70
CA ASP A 101 3.66 20.85 -0.50
C ASP A 101 4.61 19.83 -1.16
N PHE A 102 5.92 20.13 -1.17
CA PHE A 102 6.94 19.19 -1.66
C PHE A 102 6.96 17.87 -0.83
N GLU A 103 6.91 17.96 0.49
CA GLU A 103 6.84 16.76 1.34
C GLU A 103 5.57 15.94 1.06
N LEU A 104 4.42 16.58 0.92
CA LEU A 104 3.12 15.94 0.66
C LEU A 104 3.03 15.28 -0.73
N HIS A 105 3.81 15.79 -1.71
CA HIS A 105 3.76 15.30 -3.08
C HIS A 105 4.93 14.38 -3.45
N SER A 106 6.12 14.59 -2.89
CA SER A 106 7.36 14.00 -3.41
C SER A 106 8.18 13.23 -2.39
N SER A 107 7.70 13.07 -1.14
CA SER A 107 8.37 12.24 -0.15
C SER A 107 8.07 10.76 -0.36
N GLN A 108 8.97 9.87 0.09
CA GLN A 108 8.73 8.43 0.10
C GLN A 108 7.44 8.06 0.86
N LEU A 109 7.14 8.76 1.95
CA LEU A 109 5.90 8.58 2.69
C LEU A 109 4.68 8.96 1.86
N ALA A 110 4.75 10.05 1.08
CA ALA A 110 3.67 10.44 0.18
C ALA A 110 3.41 9.38 -0.89
N ASP A 111 4.48 8.77 -1.45
CA ASP A 111 4.35 7.66 -2.41
C ASP A 111 3.67 6.44 -1.78
N GLN A 112 4.07 6.06 -0.58
CA GLN A 112 3.44 4.97 0.17
C GLN A 112 1.96 5.28 0.44
N LEU A 113 1.64 6.49 0.89
CA LEU A 113 0.27 6.88 1.17
C LEU A 113 -0.61 6.89 -0.07
N ARG A 114 -0.11 7.36 -1.22
CA ARG A 114 -0.84 7.28 -2.49
C ARG A 114 -1.21 5.84 -2.84
N HIS A 115 -0.30 4.91 -2.59
CA HIS A 115 -0.57 3.49 -2.80
C HIS A 115 -1.57 2.95 -1.77
N ASP A 116 -1.36 3.21 -0.48
CA ASP A 116 -2.17 2.68 0.61
C ASP A 116 -3.61 3.23 0.61
N LEU A 117 -3.77 4.48 0.19
CA LEU A 117 -5.03 5.22 0.22
C LEU A 117 -5.75 5.28 -1.14
N GLN A 118 -5.24 4.62 -2.19
CA GLN A 118 -5.78 4.69 -3.57
C GLN A 118 -7.25 4.27 -3.70
N THR A 119 -7.78 3.56 -2.71
CA THR A 119 -9.18 3.11 -2.68
C THR A 119 -10.11 4.04 -1.89
N LEU A 120 -9.53 5.01 -1.18
CA LEU A 120 -10.27 5.97 -0.38
C LEU A 120 -10.46 7.29 -1.11
N SER A 121 -11.64 7.89 -0.93
CA SER A 121 -11.93 9.24 -1.42
C SER A 121 -11.72 10.23 -0.27
N LEU A 122 -10.47 10.64 -0.05
CA LEU A 122 -10.11 11.58 1.00
C LEU A 122 -10.18 13.02 0.50
N SER A 123 -10.57 13.95 1.37
CA SER A 123 -10.31 15.38 1.15
C SER A 123 -8.81 15.68 1.32
N GLN A 124 -8.36 16.82 0.79
CA GLN A 124 -6.98 17.27 0.98
C GLN A 124 -6.63 17.35 2.47
N GLU A 125 -7.51 17.93 3.29
CA GLU A 125 -7.32 18.04 4.74
C GLU A 125 -7.14 16.67 5.41
N GLN A 126 -7.97 15.68 5.05
CA GLN A 126 -7.85 14.31 5.56
C GLN A 126 -6.53 13.65 5.13
N TYR A 127 -6.10 13.86 3.88
CA TYR A 127 -4.82 13.35 3.40
C TYR A 127 -3.65 13.95 4.18
N GLU A 128 -3.65 15.27 4.41
CA GLU A 128 -2.62 15.95 5.18
C GLU A 128 -2.57 15.48 6.64
N GLN A 129 -3.74 15.30 7.27
CA GLN A 129 -3.82 14.73 8.64
C GLN A 129 -3.25 13.31 8.70
N VAL A 130 -3.59 12.45 7.73
CA VAL A 130 -3.06 11.09 7.64
C VAL A 130 -1.55 11.12 7.43
N TYR A 131 -1.05 12.01 6.58
CA TYR A 131 0.38 12.20 6.36
C TYR A 131 1.12 12.56 7.64
N ASP A 132 0.62 13.56 8.40
CA ASP A 132 1.23 14.01 9.65
C ASP A 132 1.24 12.92 10.72
N ILE A 133 0.12 12.18 10.84
CA ILE A 133 0.04 11.04 11.74
C ILE A 133 1.06 9.97 11.36
N ARG A 134 1.14 9.59 10.09
CA ARG A 134 2.11 8.59 9.61
C ARG A 134 3.55 9.05 9.77
N LYS A 135 3.84 10.33 9.54
CA LYS A 135 5.16 10.94 9.76
C LYS A 135 5.57 10.89 11.23
N LYS A 136 4.63 11.21 12.15
CA LYS A 136 4.85 11.15 13.61
C LYS A 136 5.31 9.77 14.08
N TYR A 137 4.72 8.71 13.54
CA TYR A 137 4.99 7.33 13.98
C TYR A 137 6.04 6.61 13.13
N GLY A 138 6.45 7.14 11.97
CA GLY A 138 7.25 6.45 10.98
C GLY A 138 8.49 5.75 11.54
N ASP A 139 9.27 6.47 12.34
CA ASP A 139 10.51 5.92 12.94
C ASP A 139 10.28 4.81 13.95
N SER A 140 9.18 4.90 14.69
CA SER A 140 8.89 3.98 15.80
C SER A 140 8.23 2.67 15.38
N ILE A 141 7.82 2.57 14.11
CA ILE A 141 7.05 1.42 13.61
C ILE A 141 7.86 0.59 12.60
N TYR A 142 8.69 1.23 11.78
CA TYR A 142 9.39 0.56 10.68
C TYR A 142 10.78 0.01 11.04
N ASN A 143 11.30 0.30 12.23
CA ASN A 143 12.63 -0.15 12.68
C ASN A 143 12.61 -1.55 13.32
N TYR A 144 11.89 -2.51 12.73
CA TYR A 144 11.81 -3.89 13.25
C TYR A 144 13.14 -4.61 13.28
N GLY A 145 14.12 -4.24 12.47
CA GLY A 145 15.39 -4.95 12.35
C GLY A 145 16.30 -4.86 13.56
N ASP A 146 16.12 -3.84 14.42
CA ASP A 146 16.98 -3.59 15.61
C ASP A 146 16.23 -3.79 16.92
N ILE A 147 15.03 -4.36 16.89
CA ILE A 147 14.20 -4.54 18.07
C ILE A 147 14.63 -5.82 18.78
N GLU A 148 15.60 -5.69 19.64
CA GLU A 148 15.99 -6.74 20.57
C GLU A 148 15.26 -6.59 21.91
N GLY A 149 14.69 -7.69 22.39
CA GLY A 149 14.02 -7.74 23.69
C GLY A 149 12.50 -7.58 23.63
N LYS A 150 11.87 -7.99 24.72
CA LYS A 150 10.39 -7.97 24.85
C LYS A 150 9.87 -6.54 24.95
N GLU A 151 10.52 -5.70 25.76
CA GLU A 151 10.09 -4.32 26.01
C GLU A 151 10.02 -3.48 24.73
N ALA A 152 11.03 -3.64 23.86
CA ALA A 152 11.06 -2.93 22.58
C ALA A 152 9.93 -3.40 21.62
N ARG A 153 9.62 -4.70 21.62
CA ARG A 153 8.48 -5.24 20.86
C ARG A 153 7.13 -4.73 21.38
N ASP A 154 6.96 -4.76 22.70
CA ASP A 154 5.75 -4.25 23.37
C ASP A 154 5.55 -2.75 23.06
N GLN A 155 6.64 -1.96 22.99
CA GLN A 155 6.57 -0.54 22.60
C GLN A 155 6.15 -0.34 21.13
N VAL A 156 6.69 -1.15 20.23
CA VAL A 156 6.26 -1.08 18.80
C VAL A 156 4.80 -1.44 18.65
N GLU A 157 4.33 -2.49 19.33
CA GLU A 157 2.92 -2.89 19.31
C GLU A 157 2.04 -1.77 19.87
N ALA A 158 2.45 -1.12 20.95
CA ALA A 158 1.74 0.04 21.50
C ALA A 158 1.68 1.20 20.49
N ASN A 159 2.81 1.55 19.87
CA ASN A 159 2.87 2.61 18.86
C ASN A 159 2.01 2.28 17.63
N GLN A 160 1.98 1.03 17.18
CA GLN A 160 1.09 0.60 16.08
C GLN A 160 -0.39 0.76 16.43
N LYS A 161 -0.75 0.43 17.67
CA LYS A 161 -2.13 0.59 18.16
C LYS A 161 -2.52 2.07 18.25
N GLU A 162 -1.62 2.92 18.75
CA GLU A 162 -1.84 4.36 18.81
C GLU A 162 -1.95 4.96 17.40
N LEU A 163 -1.04 4.62 16.48
CA LEU A 163 -1.13 5.03 15.08
C LEU A 163 -2.49 4.68 14.48
N LYS A 164 -2.93 3.44 14.67
CA LYS A 164 -4.23 2.99 14.16
C LYS A 164 -5.37 3.83 14.73
N ASN A 165 -5.37 4.09 16.04
CA ASN A 165 -6.38 4.90 16.69
C ASN A 165 -6.39 6.35 16.17
N ASP A 166 -5.21 6.96 16.04
CA ASP A 166 -5.07 8.33 15.53
C ASP A 166 -5.58 8.42 14.07
N LEU A 167 -5.24 7.43 13.22
CA LEU A 167 -5.72 7.36 11.83
C LEU A 167 -7.24 7.20 11.76
N LEU A 168 -7.82 6.31 12.55
CA LEU A 168 -9.27 6.10 12.56
C LEU A 168 -10.02 7.35 13.09
N ALA A 169 -9.45 8.05 14.07
CA ALA A 169 -10.00 9.30 14.57
C ALA A 169 -9.97 10.41 13.49
N ALA A 170 -8.87 10.55 12.76
CA ALA A 170 -8.73 11.55 11.70
C ALA A 170 -9.64 11.26 10.50
N LEU A 171 -9.77 10.00 10.11
CA LEU A 171 -10.59 9.58 8.97
C LEU A 171 -12.09 9.57 9.27
N GLY A 172 -12.46 9.45 10.55
CA GLY A 172 -13.84 9.27 10.95
C GLY A 172 -14.43 7.89 10.63
N PRO A 173 -15.71 7.62 10.99
CA PRO A 173 -16.25 6.26 10.98
C PRO A 173 -16.36 5.64 9.58
N VAL A 174 -16.65 6.42 8.56
CA VAL A 174 -16.85 5.90 7.19
C VAL A 174 -15.51 5.60 6.54
N GLN A 175 -14.64 6.61 6.44
CA GLN A 175 -13.33 6.46 5.82
C GLN A 175 -12.39 5.57 6.64
N GLY A 176 -12.52 5.59 7.97
CA GLY A 176 -11.78 4.70 8.85
C GLY A 176 -12.08 3.22 8.58
N LYS A 177 -13.36 2.88 8.38
CA LYS A 177 -13.76 1.51 8.00
C LYS A 177 -13.19 1.11 6.63
N GLU A 178 -13.24 2.00 5.66
CA GLU A 178 -12.64 1.75 4.34
C GLU A 178 -11.11 1.63 4.42
N TYR A 179 -10.47 2.44 5.27
CA TYR A 179 -9.03 2.32 5.53
C TYR A 179 -8.69 0.95 6.13
N GLU A 180 -9.41 0.47 7.15
CA GLU A 180 -9.19 -0.87 7.72
C GLU A 180 -9.33 -1.97 6.67
N ARG A 181 -10.35 -1.88 5.81
CA ARG A 181 -10.54 -2.82 4.69
C ARG A 181 -9.37 -2.78 3.69
N SER A 182 -8.89 -1.57 3.37
CA SER A 182 -7.80 -1.41 2.40
C SER A 182 -6.49 -2.05 2.85
N GLN A 183 -6.31 -2.26 4.16
CA GLN A 183 -5.15 -2.97 4.72
C GLN A 183 -5.29 -4.51 4.65
N ASP A 184 -6.49 -5.04 4.39
CA ASP A 184 -6.71 -6.49 4.27
C ASP A 184 -6.35 -6.97 2.86
N TYR A 185 -5.44 -7.93 2.78
CA TYR A 185 -5.01 -8.52 1.53
C TYR A 185 -6.18 -9.10 0.70
N SER A 186 -7.17 -9.72 1.35
CA SER A 186 -8.35 -10.27 0.67
C SER A 186 -9.18 -9.18 0.01
N TYR A 187 -9.32 -8.03 0.66
CA TYR A 187 -10.01 -6.87 0.10
C TYR A 187 -9.26 -6.28 -1.11
N GLN A 188 -7.93 -6.15 -0.99
CA GLN A 188 -7.09 -5.69 -2.09
C GLN A 188 -7.18 -6.62 -3.32
N GLN A 189 -7.22 -7.93 -3.11
CA GLN A 189 -7.42 -8.91 -4.19
C GLN A 189 -8.79 -8.75 -4.86
N LEU A 190 -9.85 -8.55 -4.06
CA LEU A 190 -11.20 -8.30 -4.58
C LEU A 190 -11.27 -7.01 -5.40
N ASN A 191 -10.64 -5.93 -4.94
CA ASN A 191 -10.56 -4.68 -5.69
C ASN A 191 -9.83 -4.84 -7.02
N ARG A 192 -8.68 -5.55 -7.02
CA ARG A 192 -7.96 -5.84 -8.27
C ARG A 192 -8.79 -6.66 -9.24
N LEU A 193 -9.51 -7.66 -8.74
CA LEU A 193 -10.40 -8.48 -9.55
C LEU A 193 -11.56 -7.67 -10.10
N ALA A 194 -12.20 -6.86 -9.26
CA ALA A 194 -13.32 -6.01 -9.68
C ALA A 194 -12.92 -5.02 -10.78
N LYS A 195 -11.78 -4.33 -10.61
CA LYS A 195 -11.23 -3.41 -11.61
C LYS A 195 -10.86 -4.13 -12.92
N ARG A 196 -10.19 -5.29 -12.82
CA ARG A 196 -9.72 -6.04 -14.00
C ARG A 196 -10.86 -6.56 -14.87
N TYR A 197 -12.01 -6.86 -14.29
CA TYR A 197 -13.14 -7.46 -14.98
C TYR A 197 -14.36 -6.54 -15.08
N ASP A 198 -14.14 -5.25 -14.84
CA ASP A 198 -15.15 -4.20 -14.93
C ASP A 198 -16.44 -4.55 -14.17
N LEU A 199 -16.27 -5.06 -12.95
CA LEU A 199 -17.40 -5.35 -12.06
C LEU A 199 -17.90 -4.05 -11.40
N PRO A 200 -19.17 -4.02 -10.91
CA PRO A 200 -19.69 -2.88 -10.17
C PRO A 200 -18.74 -2.43 -9.05
N ALA A 201 -18.60 -1.12 -8.84
CA ALA A 201 -17.64 -0.53 -7.91
C ALA A 201 -17.79 -1.03 -6.47
N ASP A 202 -19.00 -1.42 -6.05
CA ASP A 202 -19.30 -1.93 -4.71
C ASP A 202 -19.12 -3.45 -4.57
N THR A 203 -18.75 -4.15 -5.64
CA THR A 203 -18.60 -5.62 -5.63
C THR A 203 -17.56 -6.09 -4.62
N ALA A 204 -16.40 -5.43 -4.59
CA ALA A 204 -15.33 -5.78 -3.66
C ALA A 204 -15.79 -5.62 -2.20
N THR A 205 -16.45 -4.52 -1.89
CA THR A 205 -17.00 -4.23 -0.56
C THR A 205 -18.06 -5.25 -0.16
N LYS A 206 -18.99 -5.56 -1.04
CA LYS A 206 -20.05 -6.56 -0.78
C LYS A 206 -19.46 -7.94 -0.47
N VAL A 207 -18.53 -8.43 -1.29
CA VAL A 207 -17.91 -9.74 -1.07
C VAL A 207 -17.05 -9.77 0.18
N TYR A 208 -16.40 -8.67 0.51
CA TYR A 208 -15.63 -8.56 1.74
C TYR A 208 -16.53 -8.54 2.99
N ASP A 209 -17.67 -7.84 2.96
CA ASP A 209 -18.66 -7.85 4.05
C ASP A 209 -19.25 -9.27 4.24
N MET A 210 -19.45 -10.03 3.16
CA MET A 210 -19.86 -11.44 3.25
C MET A 210 -18.78 -12.27 3.94
N LYS A 211 -17.49 -12.03 3.67
CA LYS A 211 -16.37 -12.69 4.36
C LYS A 211 -16.40 -12.38 5.86
N GLU A 212 -16.44 -11.10 6.24
CA GLU A 212 -16.47 -10.70 7.65
C GLU A 212 -17.64 -11.33 8.40
N THR A 213 -18.84 -11.31 7.78
CA THR A 213 -20.05 -11.90 8.35
C THR A 213 -19.89 -13.41 8.55
N ALA A 214 -19.37 -14.12 7.56
CA ALA A 214 -19.16 -15.56 7.64
C ALA A 214 -18.12 -15.92 8.71
N GLU A 215 -16.99 -15.20 8.78
CA GLU A 215 -15.95 -15.44 9.80
C GLU A 215 -16.47 -15.16 11.22
N GLN A 216 -17.26 -14.09 11.40
CA GLN A 216 -17.91 -13.80 12.69
C GLN A 216 -18.90 -14.91 13.07
N THR A 217 -19.72 -15.39 12.13
CA THR A 217 -20.67 -16.48 12.35
C THR A 217 -19.94 -17.76 12.76
N VAL A 218 -18.84 -18.09 12.07
CA VAL A 218 -17.98 -19.23 12.43
C VAL A 218 -17.45 -19.11 13.86
N LYS A 219 -16.90 -17.93 14.23
CA LYS A 219 -16.41 -17.69 15.61
C LYS A 219 -17.51 -17.87 16.65
N GLN A 220 -18.71 -17.36 16.38
CA GLN A 220 -19.85 -17.51 17.29
C GLN A 220 -20.29 -18.97 17.43
N LEU A 221 -20.33 -19.73 16.32
CA LEU A 221 -20.69 -21.16 16.33
C LEU A 221 -19.65 -22.00 17.08
N GLN A 222 -18.37 -21.66 16.93
CA GLN A 222 -17.28 -22.35 17.65
C GLN A 222 -17.32 -22.10 19.15
N ALA A 223 -17.80 -20.91 19.59
CA ALA A 223 -17.94 -20.57 21.00
C ALA A 223 -19.17 -21.18 21.69
N LYS A 224 -20.17 -21.66 20.92
CA LYS A 224 -21.39 -22.29 21.46
C LYS A 224 -21.08 -23.68 22.03
N LYS A 225 -21.14 -23.81 23.34
CA LYS A 225 -20.88 -25.08 24.07
C LYS A 225 -22.04 -26.08 24.00
N GLU A 226 -23.27 -25.57 23.71
CA GLU A 226 -24.49 -26.38 23.67
C GLU A 226 -24.59 -27.24 22.42
N LEU A 227 -23.83 -26.96 21.37
CA LEU A 227 -23.83 -27.72 20.13
C LEU A 227 -22.97 -28.97 20.26
N THR A 228 -23.49 -30.10 19.80
CA THR A 228 -22.67 -31.28 19.60
C THR A 228 -21.68 -31.04 18.44
N ASP A 229 -20.60 -31.79 18.40
CA ASP A 229 -19.61 -31.67 17.32
C ASP A 229 -20.19 -31.85 15.93
N GLN A 230 -21.14 -32.81 15.80
CA GLN A 230 -21.84 -33.05 14.55
C GLN A 230 -22.73 -31.88 14.15
N GLN A 231 -23.55 -31.35 15.07
CA GLN A 231 -24.39 -30.18 14.82
C GLN A 231 -23.54 -28.95 14.44
N ARG A 232 -22.39 -28.76 15.11
CA ARG A 232 -21.48 -27.69 14.80
C ARG A 232 -20.90 -27.84 13.40
N GLN A 233 -20.43 -29.03 13.02
CA GLN A 233 -19.89 -29.30 11.68
C GLN A 233 -20.94 -29.08 10.59
N ASP A 234 -22.15 -29.57 10.79
CA ASP A 234 -23.24 -29.41 9.82
C ASP A 234 -23.63 -27.94 9.62
N THR A 235 -23.71 -27.18 10.71
CA THR A 235 -24.02 -25.75 10.66
C THR A 235 -22.87 -24.95 9.99
N LEU A 236 -21.62 -25.25 10.33
CA LEU A 236 -20.46 -24.61 9.67
C LEU A 236 -20.41 -24.89 8.17
N TRP A 237 -20.75 -26.14 7.79
CA TRP A 237 -20.83 -26.52 6.38
C TRP A 237 -21.93 -25.75 5.65
N GLN A 238 -23.10 -25.58 6.26
CA GLN A 238 -24.18 -24.76 5.73
C GLN A 238 -23.75 -23.29 5.53
N VAL A 239 -23.13 -22.67 6.55
CA VAL A 239 -22.58 -21.30 6.46
C VAL A 239 -21.63 -21.18 5.28
N ARG A 240 -20.73 -22.17 5.09
CA ARG A 240 -19.82 -22.18 3.95
C ARG A 240 -20.55 -22.22 2.61
N GLN A 241 -21.54 -23.12 2.47
CA GLN A 241 -22.29 -23.26 1.21
C GLN A 241 -23.07 -22.00 0.86
N GLU A 242 -23.75 -21.39 1.84
CA GLU A 242 -24.50 -20.14 1.67
C GLU A 242 -23.56 -18.98 1.29
N THR A 243 -22.43 -18.85 1.98
CA THR A 243 -21.41 -17.85 1.68
C THR A 243 -20.85 -18.02 0.25
N GLU A 244 -20.52 -19.26 -0.11
CA GLU A 244 -20.00 -19.59 -1.45
C GLU A 244 -21.02 -19.24 -2.55
N ALA A 245 -22.30 -19.56 -2.32
CA ALA A 245 -23.39 -19.23 -3.25
C ALA A 245 -23.58 -17.73 -3.41
N SER A 246 -23.60 -16.96 -2.31
CA SER A 246 -23.75 -15.50 -2.32
C SER A 246 -22.59 -14.81 -3.03
N ILE A 247 -21.34 -15.24 -2.78
CA ILE A 247 -20.16 -14.69 -3.47
C ILE A 247 -20.19 -15.03 -4.96
N LYS A 248 -20.59 -16.25 -5.31
CA LYS A 248 -20.74 -16.66 -6.70
C LYS A 248 -21.80 -15.85 -7.45
N GLU A 249 -22.90 -15.51 -6.78
CA GLU A 249 -23.92 -14.61 -7.33
C GLU A 249 -23.35 -13.19 -7.56
N ALA A 250 -22.62 -12.64 -6.59
CA ALA A 250 -22.03 -11.30 -6.68
C ALA A 250 -20.94 -11.18 -7.75
N LEU A 251 -20.10 -12.20 -7.94
CA LEU A 251 -18.98 -12.18 -8.89
C LEU A 251 -19.32 -12.79 -10.26
N GLY A 252 -20.37 -13.58 -10.34
CA GLY A 252 -20.66 -14.48 -11.47
C GLY A 252 -19.73 -15.71 -11.47
N GLU A 253 -20.18 -16.79 -12.08
CA GLU A 253 -19.53 -18.11 -12.10
C GLU A 253 -18.04 -18.06 -12.51
N LYS A 254 -17.74 -17.32 -13.58
CA LYS A 254 -16.39 -17.25 -14.16
C LYS A 254 -15.40 -16.54 -13.23
N ASN A 255 -15.81 -15.41 -12.66
CA ASN A 255 -14.95 -14.61 -11.78
C ASN A 255 -14.85 -15.24 -10.39
N PHE A 256 -15.90 -15.91 -9.94
CA PHE A 256 -15.86 -16.70 -8.70
C PHE A 256 -14.79 -17.81 -8.76
N LYS A 257 -14.71 -18.57 -9.86
CA LYS A 257 -13.66 -19.59 -10.05
C LYS A 257 -12.24 -19.01 -10.04
N ARG A 258 -12.07 -17.78 -10.51
CA ARG A 258 -10.79 -17.06 -10.44
C ARG A 258 -10.50 -16.61 -9.01
N TYR A 259 -11.48 -15.99 -8.37
CA TYR A 259 -11.37 -15.54 -6.98
C TYR A 259 -11.00 -16.68 -6.04
N GLN A 260 -11.62 -17.86 -6.18
CA GLN A 260 -11.27 -19.03 -5.37
C GLN A 260 -9.78 -19.40 -5.43
N ARG A 261 -9.11 -19.15 -6.56
CA ARG A 261 -7.68 -19.46 -6.74
C ARG A 261 -6.76 -18.35 -6.24
N GLU A 262 -7.19 -17.10 -6.36
CA GLU A 262 -6.34 -15.92 -6.13
C GLU A 262 -6.52 -15.30 -4.74
N GLY A 263 -7.71 -15.34 -4.16
CA GLY A 263 -8.02 -14.70 -2.90
C GLY A 263 -9.10 -15.36 -2.05
N GLY A 264 -9.84 -16.33 -2.60
CA GLY A 264 -10.98 -16.98 -1.95
C GLY A 264 -10.65 -18.22 -1.11
N TRP A 265 -9.36 -18.46 -0.83
CA TRP A 265 -8.91 -19.63 -0.05
C TRP A 265 -9.53 -19.70 1.36
N TRP A 266 -9.87 -18.56 1.97
CA TRP A 266 -10.52 -18.47 3.28
C TRP A 266 -11.87 -19.17 3.33
N ILE A 267 -12.61 -19.26 2.21
CA ILE A 267 -13.89 -19.97 2.12
C ILE A 267 -13.72 -21.45 2.54
N ASN A 268 -12.58 -22.06 2.18
CA ASN A 268 -12.28 -23.43 2.57
C ASN A 268 -12.03 -23.58 4.08
N ASN A 269 -11.64 -22.50 4.75
CA ASN A 269 -11.37 -22.50 6.18
C ASN A 269 -12.63 -22.28 7.04
N LEU A 270 -13.76 -21.85 6.44
CA LEU A 270 -15.03 -21.72 7.17
C LEU A 270 -15.52 -23.06 7.71
N ALA A 271 -15.39 -24.12 6.92
CA ALA A 271 -15.71 -25.48 7.34
C ALA A 271 -14.91 -26.52 6.52
N PRO A 272 -14.40 -27.58 7.15
CA PRO A 272 -13.85 -28.71 6.41
C PRO A 272 -14.94 -29.41 5.59
N LYS A 273 -14.56 -29.96 4.44
CA LYS A 273 -15.50 -30.80 3.68
C LYS A 273 -15.95 -31.99 4.54
N PRO A 274 -17.26 -32.30 4.58
CA PRO A 274 -17.72 -33.50 5.28
C PRO A 274 -16.98 -34.72 4.75
N LYS A 275 -16.51 -35.59 5.64
CA LYS A 275 -15.95 -36.87 5.24
C LYS A 275 -17.06 -37.70 4.57
N PRO A 276 -16.80 -38.32 3.43
CA PRO A 276 -17.79 -39.19 2.82
C PRO A 276 -18.21 -40.24 3.86
N ALA A 277 -19.51 -40.46 3.99
CA ALA A 277 -20.04 -41.51 4.86
C ALA A 277 -19.35 -42.82 4.53
N LYS A 278 -18.71 -43.46 5.50
CA LYS A 278 -18.18 -44.82 5.32
C LYS A 278 -19.36 -45.71 4.95
N LYS A 279 -19.37 -46.21 3.72
CA LYS A 279 -20.31 -47.25 3.28
C LYS A 279 -20.08 -48.55 4.04
#